data_de466514922b68d24adbff967826e490
#
_entry.id   de466514922b68d24adbff967826e490
#
_cell.length_a   1.000
_cell.length_b   1.000
_cell.length_c   1.000
_cell.angle_alpha   90.00
_cell.angle_beta   90.00
_cell.angle_gamma   90.00
#
_symmetry.space_group_name_H-M   'P 1'
#
loop_
_entity.id
_entity.type
_entity.pdbx_description
1 polymer ?
#
loop_
_entity_poly.entity_id
_entity_poly.type
_entity_poly.pdbx_seq_one_letter_code
_entity_poly.pdbx_strand_id
1 'polypeptide(L)'
;MLAYVIRHAESVANTRADPGLNTALSPLGNRQAKALARRFARPEITAIYSSPFLRAIQTALPIARQLHLPIRIRPELCEFQGLLPGTHLDLGLDDIATITQRHPEAISCPDLSGPFAGPFSWPPPDETLSDMIARVRSFANSLKARWLSPDDVIIAVGHGSPSARLIEAWLTDQPGPSFRFAIDNAAVAALRYLNGVSSLVCLNEISHLRDLPPSERSNYRPDGSIKPASQTGCW
;
A
#
# COMPACT_ATOMS: atom_id res chain seq x y z
N MET A 1 -14.41 -6.83 11.04
CA MET A 1 -13.17 -6.11 10.66
C MET A 1 -13.42 -5.13 9.53
N LEU A 2 -12.83 -3.93 9.62
CA LEU A 2 -12.74 -2.92 8.55
C LEU A 2 -11.27 -2.75 8.16
N ALA A 3 -10.96 -2.82 6.86
CA ALA A 3 -9.60 -2.65 6.36
C ALA A 3 -9.54 -1.42 5.43
N TYR A 4 -8.66 -0.48 5.73
CA TYR A 4 -8.33 0.63 4.85
C TYR A 4 -7.09 0.29 4.03
N VAL A 5 -7.25 0.21 2.72
CA VAL A 5 -6.15 0.02 1.76
C VAL A 5 -5.78 1.39 1.20
N ILE A 6 -4.53 1.76 1.35
CA ILE A 6 -4.01 3.09 0.99
C ILE A 6 -2.87 2.91 0.00
N ARG A 7 -2.95 3.57 -1.15
CA ARG A 7 -1.77 3.73 -1.99
C ARG A 7 -0.86 4.78 -1.36
N HIS A 8 0.46 4.54 -1.37
CA HIS A 8 1.43 5.51 -0.88
C HIS A 8 1.18 6.91 -1.44
N ALA A 9 1.51 7.95 -0.69
CA ALA A 9 1.47 9.33 -1.12
C ALA A 9 2.50 9.59 -2.25
N GLU A 10 2.38 10.70 -2.96
CA GLU A 10 3.26 10.99 -4.08
C GLU A 10 4.74 10.88 -3.69
N SER A 11 5.50 10.15 -4.50
CA SER A 11 6.94 9.95 -4.31
C SER A 11 7.74 10.66 -5.39
N VAL A 12 9.05 10.79 -5.17
CA VAL A 12 9.97 11.32 -6.16
C VAL A 12 9.91 10.52 -7.46
N ALA A 13 9.68 9.20 -7.39
CA ALA A 13 9.47 8.33 -8.54
C ALA A 13 8.26 8.73 -9.40
N ASN A 14 7.26 9.37 -8.82
CA ASN A 14 6.11 9.87 -9.57
C ASN A 14 6.39 11.19 -10.31
N THR A 15 7.54 11.85 -10.05
CA THR A 15 7.83 13.23 -10.53
C THR A 15 9.07 13.36 -11.41
N ARG A 16 9.94 12.35 -11.49
CA ARG A 16 11.25 12.43 -12.19
C ARG A 16 11.45 11.25 -13.15
N ALA A 17 12.28 11.48 -14.18
CA ALA A 17 12.62 10.51 -15.26
C ALA A 17 13.64 9.55 -14.70
N ASP A 18 14.15 9.11 -13.92
CA ASP A 18 15.11 8.11 -13.41
C ASP A 18 15.43 8.31 -11.91
N PRO A 19 14.42 8.14 -11.06
CA PRO A 19 14.57 8.42 -9.64
C PRO A 19 15.12 7.24 -8.83
N GLY A 20 15.37 6.08 -9.45
CA GLY A 20 15.49 4.81 -8.75
C GLY A 20 14.13 4.28 -8.25
N LEU A 21 14.11 3.08 -7.71
CA LEU A 21 12.86 2.39 -7.34
C LEU A 21 12.40 2.68 -5.92
N ASN A 22 13.33 2.74 -4.97
CA ASN A 22 13.01 2.95 -3.55
C ASN A 22 13.15 4.43 -3.14
N THR A 23 12.30 5.29 -3.69
CA THR A 23 12.37 6.73 -3.46
C THR A 23 11.53 7.20 -2.28
N ALA A 24 11.94 8.33 -1.70
CA ALA A 24 11.18 9.04 -0.68
C ALA A 24 9.91 9.72 -1.24
N LEU A 25 9.06 10.19 -0.34
CA LEU A 25 7.95 11.06 -0.70
C LEU A 25 8.45 12.40 -1.26
N SER A 26 7.69 12.94 -2.22
CA SER A 26 7.85 14.31 -2.70
C SER A 26 7.38 15.33 -1.63
N PRO A 27 7.63 16.63 -1.81
CA PRO A 27 7.03 17.67 -0.96
C PRO A 27 5.50 17.59 -0.93
N LEU A 28 4.84 17.28 -2.05
CA LEU A 28 3.40 17.05 -2.11
C LEU A 28 3.02 15.79 -1.34
N GLY A 29 3.73 14.68 -1.55
CA GLY A 29 3.47 13.44 -0.82
C GLY A 29 3.56 13.60 0.70
N ASN A 30 4.48 14.40 1.19
CA ASN A 30 4.57 14.72 2.62
C ASN A 30 3.32 15.46 3.13
N ARG A 31 2.73 16.37 2.32
CA ARG A 31 1.46 17.03 2.67
C ARG A 31 0.29 16.05 2.64
N GLN A 32 0.25 15.16 1.64
CA GLN A 32 -0.76 14.11 1.54
C GLN A 32 -0.70 13.13 2.72
N ALA A 33 0.49 12.68 3.13
CA ALA A 33 0.67 11.80 4.28
C ALA A 33 0.22 12.45 5.60
N LYS A 34 0.48 13.76 5.78
CA LYS A 34 -0.05 14.52 6.92
C LYS A 34 -1.57 14.64 6.89
N ALA A 35 -2.18 14.76 5.70
CA ALA A 35 -3.63 14.78 5.56
C ALA A 35 -4.27 13.41 5.91
N LEU A 36 -3.63 12.31 5.53
CA LEU A 36 -4.01 10.96 5.96
C LEU A 36 -3.96 10.82 7.49
N ALA A 37 -2.92 11.31 8.15
CA ALA A 37 -2.85 11.25 9.61
C ALA A 37 -4.05 11.98 10.25
N ARG A 38 -4.39 13.19 9.78
CA ARG A 38 -5.59 13.89 10.29
C ARG A 38 -6.89 13.11 10.06
N ARG A 39 -7.03 12.44 8.89
CA ARG A 39 -8.18 11.59 8.59
C ARG A 39 -8.30 10.42 9.57
N PHE A 40 -7.17 9.80 9.90
CA PHE A 40 -7.09 8.63 10.78
C PHE A 40 -6.78 9.00 12.24
N ALA A 41 -7.06 10.21 12.66
CA ALA A 41 -6.99 10.65 14.07
C ALA A 41 -8.10 10.00 14.92
N ARG A 42 -8.18 8.66 14.89
CA ARG A 42 -9.21 7.88 15.56
C ARG A 42 -8.57 6.76 16.38
N PRO A 43 -8.96 6.60 17.65
CA PRO A 43 -8.38 5.57 18.51
C PRO A 43 -8.74 4.13 18.10
N GLU A 44 -9.71 3.95 17.20
CA GLU A 44 -10.21 2.62 16.81
C GLU A 44 -9.26 1.83 15.90
N ILE A 45 -8.19 2.45 15.37
CA ILE A 45 -7.22 1.72 14.52
C ILE A 45 -6.46 0.72 15.38
N THR A 46 -6.58 -0.56 15.01
CA THR A 46 -5.99 -1.70 15.74
C THR A 46 -4.58 -2.04 15.23
N ALA A 47 -4.32 -1.90 13.93
CA ALA A 47 -3.03 -2.24 13.34
C ALA A 47 -2.74 -1.44 12.07
N ILE A 48 -1.43 -1.20 11.82
CA ILE A 48 -0.92 -0.58 10.61
C ILE A 48 0.06 -1.53 9.95
N TYR A 49 -0.18 -1.85 8.69
CA TYR A 49 0.70 -2.62 7.82
C TYR A 49 1.26 -1.74 6.71
N SER A 50 2.49 -1.97 6.29
CA SER A 50 3.12 -1.23 5.20
C SER A 50 4.02 -2.10 4.35
N SER A 51 4.07 -1.77 3.06
CA SER A 51 5.16 -2.18 2.18
C SER A 51 6.51 -1.71 2.75
N PRO A 52 7.61 -2.44 2.50
CA PRO A 52 8.96 -2.04 2.89
C PRO A 52 9.51 -0.85 2.10
N PHE A 53 8.91 -0.46 0.99
CA PHE A 53 9.34 0.69 0.22
C PHE A 53 9.26 1.99 1.04
N LEU A 54 10.31 2.81 0.96
CA LEU A 54 10.45 4.03 1.75
C LEU A 54 9.23 4.95 1.66
N ARG A 55 8.68 5.14 0.45
CA ARG A 55 7.47 5.96 0.23
C ARG A 55 6.23 5.44 0.97
N ALA A 56 6.09 4.12 1.10
CA ALA A 56 4.96 3.52 1.82
C ALA A 56 5.16 3.69 3.33
N ILE A 57 6.36 3.43 3.85
CA ILE A 57 6.72 3.66 5.25
C ILE A 57 6.49 5.13 5.61
N GLN A 58 7.01 6.06 4.82
CA GLN A 58 6.85 7.51 5.05
C GLN A 58 5.40 7.97 4.97
N THR A 59 4.55 7.28 4.22
CA THR A 59 3.10 7.54 4.20
C THR A 59 2.44 7.08 5.51
N ALA A 60 2.85 5.93 6.04
CA ALA A 60 2.31 5.37 7.27
C ALA A 60 2.81 6.09 8.55
N LEU A 61 4.05 6.61 8.54
CA LEU A 61 4.70 7.21 9.72
C LEU A 61 3.88 8.26 10.45
N PRO A 62 3.28 9.28 9.79
CA PRO A 62 2.48 10.28 10.49
C PRO A 62 1.26 9.69 11.20
N ILE A 63 0.65 8.65 10.62
CA ILE A 63 -0.50 7.94 11.22
C ILE A 63 0.00 7.15 12.43
N ALA A 64 1.07 6.38 12.28
CA ALA A 64 1.66 5.54 13.32
C ALA A 64 2.07 6.37 14.55
N ARG A 65 2.74 7.50 14.33
CA ARG A 65 3.15 8.42 15.40
C ARG A 65 1.97 9.00 16.15
N GLN A 66 0.93 9.43 15.44
CA GLN A 66 -0.27 10.00 16.04
C GLN A 66 -1.04 9.00 16.89
N LEU A 67 -1.07 7.73 16.46
CA LEU A 67 -1.81 6.66 17.14
C LEU A 67 -0.96 5.86 18.12
N HIS A 68 0.35 6.11 18.20
CA HIS A 68 1.32 5.34 18.97
C HIS A 68 1.29 3.83 18.64
N LEU A 69 1.08 3.50 17.36
CA LEU A 69 1.04 2.13 16.86
C LEU A 69 2.29 1.81 16.03
N PRO A 70 2.81 0.58 16.12
CA PRO A 70 3.91 0.16 15.25
C PRO A 70 3.41 -0.05 13.81
N ILE A 71 4.32 0.20 12.85
CA ILE A 71 4.12 -0.16 11.43
C ILE A 71 4.65 -1.56 11.21
N ARG A 72 3.77 -2.49 10.90
CA ARG A 72 4.11 -3.88 10.59
C ARG A 72 4.50 -4.00 9.12
N ILE A 73 5.78 -4.24 8.86
CA ILE A 73 6.29 -4.34 7.49
C ILE A 73 5.89 -5.67 6.87
N ARG A 74 5.31 -5.62 5.66
CA ARG A 74 4.80 -6.78 4.92
C ARG A 74 5.32 -6.80 3.48
N PRO A 75 6.17 -7.79 3.12
CA PRO A 75 6.65 -7.97 1.74
C PRO A 75 5.52 -8.16 0.73
N GLU A 76 4.39 -8.73 1.14
CA GLU A 76 3.23 -8.94 0.29
C GLU A 76 2.63 -7.65 -0.25
N LEU A 77 2.92 -6.52 0.37
CA LEU A 77 2.50 -5.19 -0.08
C LEU A 77 3.52 -4.50 -1.00
N CYS A 78 4.65 -5.15 -1.34
CA CYS A 78 5.64 -4.62 -2.29
C CYS A 78 5.02 -4.31 -3.64
N GLU A 79 5.55 -3.27 -4.32
CA GLU A 79 5.16 -2.96 -5.70
C GLU A 79 5.56 -4.10 -6.65
N PHE A 80 4.76 -4.28 -7.67
CA PHE A 80 5.04 -5.20 -8.76
C PHE A 80 5.82 -4.48 -9.86
N GLN A 81 6.99 -4.99 -10.20
CA GLN A 81 7.85 -4.32 -11.17
C GLN A 81 7.52 -4.68 -12.62
N GLY A 82 6.85 -5.80 -12.84
CA GLY A 82 6.46 -6.24 -14.18
C GLY A 82 7.64 -6.45 -15.14
N LEU A 83 8.78 -6.82 -14.60
CA LEU A 83 10.00 -6.99 -15.39
C LEU A 83 9.92 -8.25 -16.26
N LEU A 84 10.61 -8.21 -17.39
CA LEU A 84 10.76 -9.39 -18.22
C LEU A 84 11.61 -10.45 -17.50
N PRO A 85 11.30 -11.75 -17.69
CA PRO A 85 12.10 -12.82 -17.10
C PRO A 85 13.59 -12.64 -17.40
N GLY A 86 14.44 -12.82 -16.37
CA GLY A 86 15.89 -12.65 -16.49
C GLY A 86 16.40 -11.21 -16.29
N THR A 87 15.52 -10.25 -16.04
CA THR A 87 15.93 -8.89 -15.69
C THR A 87 16.25 -8.84 -14.19
N HIS A 88 17.52 -8.66 -13.85
CA HIS A 88 17.93 -8.44 -12.46
C HIS A 88 17.94 -6.94 -12.17
N LEU A 89 16.94 -6.47 -11.43
CA LEU A 89 16.85 -5.10 -10.99
C LEU A 89 17.05 -5.05 -9.47
N ASP A 90 18.03 -4.29 -9.04
CA ASP A 90 18.16 -3.97 -7.61
C ASP A 90 17.01 -3.03 -7.24
N LEU A 91 16.10 -3.48 -6.39
CA LEU A 91 14.97 -2.70 -5.90
C LEU A 91 15.42 -1.59 -4.95
N GLY A 92 16.70 -1.60 -4.52
CA GLY A 92 17.23 -0.65 -3.55
C GLY A 92 16.51 -0.73 -2.20
N LEU A 93 15.92 -1.88 -1.88
CA LEU A 93 15.24 -2.08 -0.61
C LEU A 93 16.25 -2.34 0.50
N ASP A 94 16.13 -1.59 1.57
CA ASP A 94 16.86 -1.87 2.80
C ASP A 94 16.40 -3.20 3.40
N ASP A 95 17.29 -3.90 4.10
CA ASP A 95 16.88 -5.04 4.93
C ASP A 95 16.02 -4.56 6.12
N ILE A 96 15.34 -5.51 6.77
CA ILE A 96 14.43 -5.17 7.87
C ILE A 96 15.16 -4.53 9.06
N ALA A 97 16.41 -4.89 9.31
CA ALA A 97 17.21 -4.32 10.39
C ALA A 97 17.52 -2.83 10.11
N THR A 98 17.92 -2.52 8.88
CA THR A 98 18.14 -1.14 8.43
C THR A 98 16.85 -0.31 8.46
N ILE A 99 15.72 -0.89 8.01
CA ILE A 99 14.41 -0.22 8.07
C ILE A 99 14.05 0.12 9.53
N THR A 100 14.16 -0.84 10.45
CA THR A 100 13.80 -0.63 11.85
C THR A 100 14.77 0.31 12.57
N GLN A 101 16.03 0.34 12.18
CA GLN A 101 17.00 1.30 12.69
C GLN A 101 16.68 2.73 12.26
N ARG A 102 16.32 2.94 10.99
CA ARG A 102 15.98 4.27 10.43
C ARG A 102 14.58 4.75 10.84
N HIS A 103 13.68 3.80 11.06
CA HIS A 103 12.29 4.06 11.40
C HIS A 103 11.89 3.20 12.60
N PRO A 104 12.13 3.68 13.84
CA PRO A 104 11.86 2.92 15.06
C PRO A 104 10.39 2.50 15.23
N GLU A 105 9.48 3.16 14.54
CA GLU A 105 8.07 2.77 14.49
C GLU A 105 7.82 1.53 13.62
N ALA A 106 8.75 1.20 12.72
CA ALA A 106 8.63 0.02 11.87
C ALA A 106 9.12 -1.23 12.60
N ILE A 107 8.36 -2.30 12.51
CA ILE A 107 8.71 -3.60 13.07
C ILE A 107 8.57 -4.71 12.04
N SER A 108 9.38 -5.76 12.17
CA SER A 108 9.12 -7.01 11.50
C SER A 108 7.81 -7.62 12.01
N CYS A 109 7.01 -8.19 11.14
CA CYS A 109 5.75 -8.80 11.53
C CYS A 109 5.75 -10.30 11.18
N PRO A 110 6.25 -11.16 12.07
CA PRO A 110 6.27 -12.60 11.87
C PRO A 110 4.93 -13.29 12.12
N ASP A 111 3.95 -12.56 12.61
CA ASP A 111 2.71 -13.10 13.17
C ASP A 111 1.59 -13.35 12.14
N LEU A 112 1.83 -13.10 10.86
CA LEU A 112 0.95 -13.53 9.77
C LEU A 112 1.59 -14.70 9.03
N SER A 113 0.90 -15.84 8.99
CA SER A 113 1.29 -16.97 8.16
C SER A 113 1.21 -16.60 6.67
N GLY A 114 2.11 -17.12 5.86
CA GLY A 114 2.13 -16.86 4.42
C GLY A 114 3.46 -17.30 3.81
N PRO A 115 3.65 -17.17 2.49
CA PRO A 115 4.86 -17.56 1.80
C PRO A 115 6.12 -16.82 2.29
N PHE A 116 5.95 -15.74 3.02
CA PHE A 116 7.01 -14.94 3.65
C PHE A 116 7.06 -15.12 5.18
N ALA A 117 6.52 -16.20 5.72
CA ALA A 117 6.54 -16.55 7.15
C ALA A 117 7.90 -17.08 7.64
N GLY A 118 8.94 -17.01 6.81
CA GLY A 118 10.33 -17.37 7.11
C GLY A 118 11.20 -16.17 7.46
N PRO A 119 12.52 -16.30 7.34
CA PRO A 119 13.41 -15.15 7.38
C PRO A 119 12.92 -14.14 6.34
N PHE A 120 12.86 -12.89 6.76
CA PHE A 120 12.28 -11.80 5.98
C PHE A 120 12.95 -11.72 4.60
N SER A 121 12.19 -11.99 3.55
CA SER A 121 12.67 -11.93 2.17
C SER A 121 11.76 -11.05 1.32
N TRP A 122 12.36 -10.31 0.42
CA TRP A 122 11.63 -9.50 -0.55
C TRP A 122 11.13 -10.37 -1.71
N PRO A 123 10.07 -9.96 -2.41
CA PRO A 123 9.69 -10.60 -3.66
C PRO A 123 10.89 -10.61 -4.62
N PRO A 124 11.12 -11.69 -5.36
CA PRO A 124 12.23 -11.76 -6.29
C PRO A 124 12.06 -10.71 -7.41
N PRO A 125 13.17 -10.19 -7.97
CA PRO A 125 13.11 -9.18 -9.03
C PRO A 125 12.36 -9.63 -10.29
N ASP A 126 12.36 -10.92 -10.56
CA ASP A 126 11.68 -11.58 -11.69
C ASP A 126 10.28 -12.10 -11.33
N GLU A 127 9.69 -11.59 -10.25
CA GLU A 127 8.33 -11.93 -9.82
C GLU A 127 7.34 -11.78 -10.99
N THR A 128 6.58 -12.84 -11.25
CA THR A 128 5.50 -12.80 -12.24
C THR A 128 4.24 -12.11 -11.68
N LEU A 129 3.34 -11.71 -12.58
CA LEU A 129 2.03 -11.21 -12.17
C LEU A 129 1.25 -12.23 -11.32
N SER A 130 1.39 -13.52 -11.63
CA SER A 130 0.76 -14.61 -10.88
C SER A 130 1.31 -14.69 -9.44
N ASP A 131 2.63 -14.55 -9.27
CA ASP A 131 3.28 -14.57 -7.96
C ASP A 131 2.83 -13.38 -7.10
N MET A 132 2.77 -12.20 -7.71
CA MET A 132 2.25 -11.01 -7.04
C MET A 132 0.79 -11.19 -6.60
N ILE A 133 -0.06 -11.73 -7.46
CA ILE A 133 -1.45 -12.03 -7.11
C ILE A 133 -1.51 -13.05 -5.96
N ALA A 134 -0.69 -14.09 -6.00
CA ALA A 134 -0.65 -15.11 -4.96
C ALA A 134 -0.24 -14.55 -3.59
N ARG A 135 0.84 -13.74 -3.53
CA ARG A 135 1.27 -13.13 -2.25
C ARG A 135 0.24 -12.16 -1.68
N VAL A 136 -0.36 -11.32 -2.52
CA VAL A 136 -1.38 -10.37 -2.09
C VAL A 136 -2.63 -11.08 -1.59
N ARG A 137 -3.05 -12.15 -2.25
CA ARG A 137 -4.16 -13.02 -1.81
C ARG A 137 -3.84 -13.69 -0.48
N SER A 138 -2.62 -14.20 -0.31
CA SER A 138 -2.17 -14.78 0.97
C SER A 138 -2.29 -13.75 2.10
N PHE A 139 -1.88 -12.50 1.84
CA PHE A 139 -2.03 -11.43 2.82
C PHE A 139 -3.50 -11.13 3.14
N ALA A 140 -4.38 -11.02 2.13
CA ALA A 140 -5.82 -10.82 2.34
C ALA A 140 -6.44 -11.92 3.23
N ASN A 141 -6.10 -13.18 2.95
CA ASN A 141 -6.59 -14.32 3.71
C ASN A 141 -6.06 -14.32 5.16
N SER A 142 -4.79 -13.98 5.34
CA SER A 142 -4.17 -13.85 6.67
C SER A 142 -4.85 -12.76 7.50
N LEU A 143 -5.22 -11.63 6.89
CA LEU A 143 -5.98 -10.59 7.57
C LEU A 143 -7.37 -11.07 7.99
N LYS A 144 -8.10 -11.73 7.09
CA LYS A 144 -9.43 -12.27 7.37
C LYS A 144 -9.40 -13.36 8.45
N ALA A 145 -8.33 -14.15 8.54
CA ALA A 145 -8.16 -15.17 9.56
C ALA A 145 -7.78 -14.61 10.94
N ARG A 146 -7.01 -13.52 10.96
CA ARG A 146 -6.49 -12.92 12.20
C ARG A 146 -7.47 -11.95 12.85
N TRP A 147 -8.09 -11.09 12.07
CA TRP A 147 -8.93 -9.99 12.56
C TRP A 147 -10.40 -10.34 12.43
N LEU A 148 -10.94 -10.97 13.48
CA LEU A 148 -12.29 -11.56 13.47
C LEU A 148 -13.34 -10.65 14.13
N SER A 149 -12.91 -9.70 14.97
CA SER A 149 -13.84 -8.79 15.61
C SER A 149 -14.42 -7.79 14.59
N PRO A 150 -15.72 -7.47 14.67
CA PRO A 150 -16.31 -6.39 13.89
C PRO A 150 -15.67 -5.03 14.19
N ASP A 151 -15.09 -4.86 15.36
CA ASP A 151 -14.46 -3.62 15.84
C ASP A 151 -12.98 -3.50 15.42
N ASP A 152 -12.39 -4.58 14.87
CA ASP A 152 -11.03 -4.50 14.33
C ASP A 152 -10.98 -3.56 13.13
N VAL A 153 -10.11 -2.56 13.19
CA VAL A 153 -9.86 -1.60 12.13
C VAL A 153 -8.38 -1.59 11.79
N ILE A 154 -8.06 -1.93 10.56
CA ILE A 154 -6.67 -2.01 10.11
C ILE A 154 -6.38 -1.05 8.95
N ILE A 155 -5.12 -0.63 8.84
CA ILE A 155 -4.59 0.13 7.72
C ILE A 155 -3.53 -0.72 7.02
N ALA A 156 -3.58 -0.78 5.67
CA ALA A 156 -2.57 -1.39 4.81
C ALA A 156 -2.10 -0.36 3.78
N VAL A 157 -0.83 0.05 3.88
CA VAL A 157 -0.23 1.01 2.95
C VAL A 157 0.62 0.27 1.94
N GLY A 158 0.26 0.38 0.67
CA GLY A 158 0.92 -0.30 -0.45
C GLY A 158 1.06 0.60 -1.67
N HIS A 159 0.98 -0.01 -2.84
CA HIS A 159 1.20 0.61 -4.14
C HIS A 159 0.01 0.40 -5.08
N GLY A 160 0.08 0.92 -6.29
CA GLY A 160 -1.03 0.87 -7.25
C GLY A 160 -1.48 -0.56 -7.56
N SER A 161 -0.58 -1.38 -8.10
CA SER A 161 -0.91 -2.75 -8.53
C SER A 161 -1.26 -3.68 -7.37
N PRO A 162 -0.45 -3.81 -6.31
CA PRO A 162 -0.81 -4.71 -5.20
C PRO A 162 -2.06 -4.25 -4.46
N SER A 163 -2.32 -2.95 -4.32
CA SER A 163 -3.56 -2.48 -3.68
C SER A 163 -4.80 -2.84 -4.50
N ALA A 164 -4.74 -2.70 -5.82
CA ALA A 164 -5.83 -3.11 -6.71
C ALA A 164 -6.10 -4.63 -6.60
N ARG A 165 -5.03 -5.44 -6.55
CA ARG A 165 -5.14 -6.90 -6.37
C ARG A 165 -5.58 -7.30 -4.96
N LEU A 166 -5.23 -6.52 -3.94
CA LEU A 166 -5.74 -6.73 -2.58
C LEU A 166 -7.25 -6.53 -2.51
N ILE A 167 -7.77 -5.49 -3.16
CA ILE A 167 -9.21 -5.25 -3.25
C ILE A 167 -9.90 -6.41 -3.99
N GLU A 168 -9.34 -6.85 -5.11
CA GLU A 168 -9.86 -8.01 -5.86
C GLU A 168 -9.86 -9.28 -4.99
N ALA A 169 -8.73 -9.63 -4.37
CA ALA A 169 -8.61 -10.79 -3.49
C ALA A 169 -9.53 -10.73 -2.26
N TRP A 170 -9.91 -9.51 -1.85
CA TRP A 170 -10.89 -9.32 -0.79
C TRP A 170 -12.30 -9.71 -1.22
N LEU A 171 -12.66 -9.38 -2.46
CA LEU A 171 -14.02 -9.49 -2.97
C LEU A 171 -14.31 -10.84 -3.63
N THR A 172 -13.29 -11.54 -4.15
CA THR A 172 -13.47 -12.80 -4.89
C THR A 172 -12.30 -13.75 -4.71
N ASP A 173 -12.62 -15.04 -4.65
CA ASP A 173 -11.63 -16.11 -4.63
C ASP A 173 -11.11 -16.45 -6.04
N GLN A 174 -11.78 -15.98 -7.09
CA GLN A 174 -11.39 -16.15 -8.48
C GLN A 174 -10.69 -14.90 -8.99
N PRO A 175 -9.38 -14.95 -9.29
CA PRO A 175 -8.70 -13.82 -9.90
C PRO A 175 -9.23 -13.64 -11.33
N GLY A 176 -9.81 -12.48 -11.59
CA GLY A 176 -10.23 -12.11 -12.95
C GLY A 176 -9.16 -11.29 -13.66
N PRO A 177 -8.94 -11.50 -14.98
CA PRO A 177 -8.05 -10.61 -15.74
C PRO A 177 -8.64 -9.20 -15.92
N SER A 178 -9.89 -8.99 -15.55
CA SER A 178 -10.72 -7.90 -16.04
C SER A 178 -10.96 -6.76 -15.06
N PHE A 179 -10.65 -6.90 -13.77
CA PHE A 179 -10.87 -5.83 -12.81
C PHE A 179 -9.60 -5.02 -12.57
N ARG A 180 -9.64 -3.74 -12.90
CA ARG A 180 -8.61 -2.77 -12.54
C ARG A 180 -9.23 -1.70 -11.65
N PHE A 181 -8.80 -1.66 -10.42
CA PHE A 181 -9.15 -0.58 -9.50
C PHE A 181 -8.10 0.53 -9.61
N ALA A 182 -8.50 1.68 -10.10
CA ALA A 182 -7.64 2.86 -10.12
C ALA A 182 -7.62 3.48 -8.72
N ILE A 183 -6.43 3.70 -8.19
CA ILE A 183 -6.22 4.26 -6.86
C ILE A 183 -5.19 5.37 -6.97
N ASP A 184 -5.58 6.60 -6.62
CA ASP A 184 -4.69 7.77 -6.58
C ASP A 184 -3.65 7.69 -5.47
N ASN A 185 -2.60 8.49 -5.55
CA ASN A 185 -1.66 8.65 -4.43
C ASN A 185 -2.40 9.15 -3.19
N ALA A 186 -2.12 8.55 -2.06
CA ALA A 186 -2.78 8.79 -0.78
C ALA A 186 -4.30 8.53 -0.76
N ALA A 187 -4.88 7.96 -1.82
CA ALA A 187 -6.30 7.59 -1.81
C ALA A 187 -6.55 6.35 -0.94
N VAL A 188 -7.76 6.25 -0.46
CA VAL A 188 -8.22 5.23 0.47
C VAL A 188 -9.32 4.39 -0.18
N ALA A 189 -9.18 3.07 -0.14
CA ALA A 189 -10.27 2.14 -0.30
C ALA A 189 -10.63 1.54 1.07
N ALA A 190 -11.93 1.34 1.34
CA ALA A 190 -12.39 0.70 2.57
C ALA A 190 -13.08 -0.62 2.25
N LEU A 191 -12.62 -1.67 2.89
CA LEU A 191 -13.05 -3.05 2.72
C LEU A 191 -13.61 -3.57 4.05
N ARG A 192 -14.76 -4.19 4.02
CA ARG A 192 -15.35 -4.82 5.22
C ARG A 192 -15.35 -6.33 5.07
N TYR A 193 -15.04 -7.02 6.17
CA TYR A 193 -15.25 -8.45 6.29
C TYR A 193 -16.05 -8.72 7.57
N LEU A 194 -17.24 -9.28 7.42
CA LEU A 194 -18.15 -9.56 8.54
C LEU A 194 -18.95 -10.83 8.24
N ASN A 195 -18.94 -11.79 9.17
CA ASN A 195 -19.68 -13.05 9.08
C ASN A 195 -19.45 -13.81 7.75
N GLY A 196 -18.20 -13.87 7.29
CA GLY A 196 -17.86 -14.53 6.03
C GLY A 196 -18.14 -13.70 4.77
N VAL A 197 -18.73 -12.51 4.90
CA VAL A 197 -19.08 -11.64 3.76
C VAL A 197 -18.05 -10.55 3.58
N SER A 198 -17.48 -10.46 2.38
CA SER A 198 -16.57 -9.38 1.94
C SER A 198 -17.35 -8.28 1.22
N SER A 199 -17.05 -7.03 1.52
CA SER A 199 -17.69 -5.86 0.88
C SER A 199 -16.68 -4.77 0.59
N LEU A 200 -16.86 -4.07 -0.54
CA LEU A 200 -16.21 -2.80 -0.83
C LEU A 200 -17.11 -1.67 -0.32
N VAL A 201 -16.62 -0.88 0.63
CA VAL A 201 -17.37 0.22 1.25
C VAL A 201 -17.14 1.52 0.48
N CYS A 202 -15.89 1.80 0.12
CA CYS A 202 -15.54 2.91 -0.76
C CYS A 202 -14.28 2.60 -1.54
N LEU A 203 -14.10 3.27 -2.67
CA LEU A 203 -12.93 3.15 -3.54
C LEU A 203 -12.42 4.54 -3.91
N ASN A 204 -11.09 4.69 -3.93
CA ASN A 204 -10.40 5.91 -4.37
C ASN A 204 -10.88 7.18 -3.66
N GLU A 205 -11.11 7.10 -2.37
CA GLU A 205 -11.61 8.22 -1.57
C GLU A 205 -10.45 9.16 -1.20
N ILE A 206 -10.59 10.45 -1.53
CA ILE A 206 -9.57 11.49 -1.41
C ILE A 206 -10.06 12.76 -0.69
N SER A 207 -11.20 12.73 0.00
CA SER A 207 -11.79 13.92 0.66
C SER A 207 -10.86 14.57 1.68
N HIS A 208 -9.98 13.80 2.30
CA HIS A 208 -8.96 14.31 3.22
C HIS A 208 -7.92 15.22 2.54
N LEU A 209 -7.84 15.20 1.20
CA LEU A 209 -6.95 16.06 0.40
C LEU A 209 -7.64 17.35 -0.04
N ARG A 210 -8.87 17.62 0.41
CA ARG A 210 -9.67 18.79 -0.03
C ARG A 210 -9.00 20.15 0.17
N ASP A 211 -8.09 20.24 1.15
CA ASP A 211 -7.34 21.47 1.44
C ASP A 211 -6.14 21.67 0.49
N LEU A 212 -5.81 20.68 -0.34
CA LEU A 212 -4.81 20.79 -1.39
C LEU A 212 -5.45 21.35 -2.68
N PRO A 213 -4.67 22.00 -3.56
CA PRO A 213 -5.16 22.41 -4.89
C PRO A 213 -5.73 21.21 -5.65
N PRO A 214 -6.79 21.38 -6.46
CA PRO A 214 -7.39 20.28 -7.22
C PRO A 214 -6.40 19.51 -8.11
N SER A 215 -5.38 20.18 -8.66
CA SER A 215 -4.31 19.57 -9.44
C SER A 215 -3.40 18.66 -8.64
N GLU A 216 -3.41 18.75 -7.32
CA GLU A 216 -2.57 17.98 -6.39
C GLU A 216 -3.33 16.85 -5.69
N ARG A 217 -4.64 16.68 -5.96
CA ARG A 217 -5.50 15.70 -5.28
C ARG A 217 -5.58 14.36 -5.98
N SER A 218 -5.49 14.33 -7.30
CA SER A 218 -5.67 13.13 -8.11
C SER A 218 -4.63 13.02 -9.21
N ASN A 219 -4.24 11.80 -9.53
CA ASN A 219 -3.35 11.48 -10.66
C ASN A 219 -4.11 11.48 -11.99
N TYR A 220 -5.44 11.56 -11.95
CA TYR A 220 -6.30 11.56 -13.12
C TYR A 220 -6.78 12.97 -13.46
N ARG A 221 -7.00 13.21 -14.75
CA ARG A 221 -7.70 14.40 -15.23
C ARG A 221 -9.22 14.20 -15.14
N PRO A 222 -10.02 15.27 -15.22
CA PRO A 222 -11.48 15.16 -15.23
C PRO A 222 -12.05 14.28 -16.35
N ASP A 223 -11.33 14.14 -17.46
CA ASP A 223 -11.68 13.28 -18.60
C ASP A 223 -11.32 11.80 -18.38
N GLY A 224 -10.81 11.45 -17.18
CA GLY A 224 -10.36 10.10 -16.84
C GLY A 224 -8.97 9.74 -17.39
N SER A 225 -8.34 10.60 -18.17
CA SER A 225 -6.95 10.39 -18.60
C SER A 225 -6.00 10.59 -17.44
N ILE A 226 -4.90 9.85 -17.46
CA ILE A 226 -3.85 9.99 -16.47
C ILE A 226 -3.09 11.28 -16.76
N LYS A 227 -2.91 12.09 -15.74
CA LYS A 227 -1.95 13.19 -15.84
C LYS A 227 -0.60 12.58 -16.24
N PRO A 228 0.09 13.10 -17.26
CA PRO A 228 1.42 12.61 -17.55
C PRO A 228 2.18 12.67 -16.24
N ALA A 229 2.51 11.52 -15.69
CA ALA A 229 3.68 11.42 -14.85
C ALA A 229 4.77 12.04 -15.71
N SER A 230 5.54 12.96 -15.18
CA SER A 230 6.69 13.45 -15.90
C SER A 230 7.46 12.21 -16.39
N GLN A 231 7.10 11.76 -17.55
CA GLN A 231 7.68 10.74 -18.45
C GLN A 231 8.31 9.47 -17.84
N THR A 232 7.83 8.96 -16.73
CA THR A 232 8.30 7.65 -16.25
C THR A 232 7.15 6.83 -15.70
N GLY A 233 6.69 5.89 -16.52
CA GLY A 233 5.72 4.92 -16.14
C GLY A 233 6.32 3.87 -15.21
N CYS A 234 5.77 3.76 -14.03
CA CYS A 234 5.62 2.50 -13.33
C CYS A 234 4.13 2.38 -13.04
N TRP A 235 3.49 1.52 -13.80
CA TRP A 235 2.10 1.08 -13.61
C TRP A 235 2.05 -0.17 -12.78
#